data_48a1d299e89cacc10adf8ff6d3a5c89c
#
_entry.id   48a1d299e89cacc10adf8ff6d3a5c89c
#
_cell.length_a   1.000
_cell.length_b   1.000
_cell.length_c   1.000
_cell.angle_alpha   90.00
_cell.angle_beta   90.00
_cell.angle_gamma   90.00
#
_symmetry.space_group_name_H-M   'P 1'
#
loop_
_entity.id
_entity.type
_entity.pdbx_description
1 polymer ?
#
loop_
_entity_poly.entity_id
_entity_poly.type
_entity_poly.pdbx_seq_one_letter_code
_entity_poly.pdbx_strand_id
1 'polypeptide(L)'
;MSLNRLFCVLVVLTLACASCALKETQAPLMVEPPPVVQPPPKPAKIALVLGAGSSKGFAHIGVLKILESNKIPIHMIVGTSAGSVVGSLYAYGMDAFSLQKLSFSVQKDDIVDVIYIPSNGFIKGEKLEEFINKIVNHTPMEKLKVPFYAVATDLEAGQEMVFGKGNTGTAVRASCSIPGIFRPVRISDRLYVDGGVVSPVAVEAAKRLGADVVIAVDISSTVDHIQPEGTIDTILQSINIMYSKLGSIQVCKADVIIKPKVSYIGSGDFSRRHEAILEGEKAAIEALPQITKIITQLRQEGRLE
;
A
#
# COMPACT_ATOMS: atom_id res chain seq x y z
N MET A 1 -107.53 4.44 28.52
CA MET A 1 -106.26 3.73 28.55
C MET A 1 -105.21 4.65 29.15
N SER A 2 -104.72 4.28 30.32
CA SER A 2 -103.94 5.17 31.18
C SER A 2 -102.48 5.31 30.70
N LEU A 3 -101.98 6.52 30.81
CA LEU A 3 -100.64 7.02 30.47
C LEU A 3 -99.46 6.10 31.02
N ASN A 4 -99.76 5.35 32.09
CA ASN A 4 -98.79 4.45 32.73
C ASN A 4 -98.41 3.21 31.93
N ARG A 5 -99.27 2.72 31.01
CA ARG A 5 -98.95 1.53 30.21
C ARG A 5 -98.01 1.88 29.05
N LEU A 6 -98.01 3.12 28.59
CA LEU A 6 -97.13 3.56 27.49
C LEU A 6 -95.68 3.79 27.99
N PHE A 7 -95.54 4.21 29.23
CA PHE A 7 -94.26 4.45 29.87
C PHE A 7 -93.44 3.14 30.15
N CYS A 8 -94.16 2.09 30.59
CA CYS A 8 -93.53 0.78 30.81
C CYS A 8 -93.06 0.08 29.54
N VAL A 9 -93.75 0.28 28.40
CA VAL A 9 -93.32 -0.29 27.12
C VAL A 9 -92.06 0.43 26.54
N LEU A 10 -91.97 1.78 26.76
CA LEU A 10 -90.84 2.56 26.31
C LEU A 10 -89.56 2.27 27.10
N VAL A 11 -89.69 2.03 28.45
CA VAL A 11 -88.51 1.67 29.28
C VAL A 11 -88.00 0.26 29.01
N VAL A 12 -88.88 -0.68 28.64
CA VAL A 12 -88.48 -2.05 28.32
C VAL A 12 -87.79 -2.13 26.93
N LEU A 13 -88.18 -1.30 25.93
CA LEU A 13 -87.53 -1.20 24.67
C LEU A 13 -86.15 -0.51 24.71
N THR A 14 -85.92 0.43 25.60
CA THR A 14 -84.67 1.14 25.78
C THR A 14 -83.59 0.27 26.49
N LEU A 15 -84.00 -0.70 27.33
CA LEU A 15 -83.10 -1.63 28.01
C LEU A 15 -82.69 -2.82 27.12
N ALA A 16 -83.45 -3.13 26.07
CA ALA A 16 -83.11 -4.25 25.15
C ALA A 16 -82.06 -3.86 24.10
N CYS A 17 -81.82 -2.55 23.86
CA CYS A 17 -80.77 -2.10 22.91
C CYS A 17 -79.39 -1.89 23.54
N ALA A 18 -79.23 -2.02 24.86
CA ALA A 18 -77.95 -1.78 25.57
C ALA A 18 -77.09 -3.04 25.78
N SER A 19 -77.48 -4.19 25.21
CA SER A 19 -76.74 -5.44 25.35
C SER A 19 -76.12 -5.94 24.03
N CYS A 20 -75.73 -4.97 23.12
CA CYS A 20 -74.72 -5.29 22.14
C CYS A 20 -73.37 -5.20 22.83
N ALA A 21 -72.92 -6.32 23.41
CA ALA A 21 -71.56 -6.49 23.86
C ALA A 21 -70.62 -6.17 22.71
N LEU A 22 -69.89 -5.05 22.80
CA LEU A 22 -68.74 -4.81 21.99
C LEU A 22 -67.80 -6.00 22.22
N LYS A 23 -67.78 -6.93 21.27
CA LYS A 23 -66.67 -7.89 21.17
C LYS A 23 -65.43 -7.04 20.96
N GLU A 24 -64.60 -6.86 22.01
CA GLU A 24 -63.26 -6.37 21.87
C GLU A 24 -62.55 -7.29 20.87
N THR A 25 -62.44 -6.85 19.63
CA THR A 25 -61.59 -7.45 18.64
C THR A 25 -60.16 -7.21 19.15
N GLN A 26 -59.56 -8.20 19.76
CA GLN A 26 -58.11 -8.12 20.06
C GLN A 26 -57.42 -7.77 18.77
N ALA A 27 -56.74 -6.60 18.78
CA ALA A 27 -55.90 -6.20 17.68
C ALA A 27 -54.88 -7.33 17.43
N PRO A 28 -54.62 -7.70 16.17
CA PRO A 28 -53.62 -8.71 15.87
C PRO A 28 -52.29 -8.29 16.45
N LEU A 29 -51.68 -9.15 17.26
CA LEU A 29 -50.35 -8.93 17.79
C LEU A 29 -49.40 -8.68 16.59
N MET A 30 -48.93 -7.44 16.48
CA MET A 30 -47.86 -7.13 15.55
C MET A 30 -46.62 -7.89 15.99
N VAL A 31 -46.30 -8.94 15.34
CA VAL A 31 -44.98 -9.62 15.48
C VAL A 31 -43.97 -8.67 14.87
N GLU A 32 -43.14 -8.04 15.72
CA GLU A 32 -42.02 -7.26 15.21
C GLU A 32 -41.18 -8.16 14.30
N PRO A 33 -40.85 -7.72 13.08
CA PRO A 33 -39.98 -8.49 12.22
C PRO A 33 -38.65 -8.75 12.96
N PRO A 34 -38.07 -9.95 12.82
CA PRO A 34 -36.80 -10.26 13.48
C PRO A 34 -35.76 -9.19 13.11
N PRO A 35 -34.91 -8.78 14.05
CA PRO A 35 -33.90 -7.76 13.79
C PRO A 35 -33.09 -8.17 12.55
N VAL A 36 -33.01 -7.26 11.59
CA VAL A 36 -32.20 -7.47 10.37
C VAL A 36 -30.75 -7.58 10.82
N VAL A 37 -30.21 -8.78 10.88
CA VAL A 37 -28.82 -9.04 11.16
C VAL A 37 -28.01 -8.52 9.96
N GLN A 38 -27.39 -7.35 10.12
CA GLN A 38 -26.49 -6.82 9.11
C GLN A 38 -25.29 -7.78 8.97
N PRO A 39 -24.86 -8.11 7.74
CA PRO A 39 -23.67 -8.92 7.57
C PRO A 39 -22.47 -8.23 8.23
N PRO A 40 -21.50 -8.98 8.76
CA PRO A 40 -20.34 -8.40 9.39
C PRO A 40 -19.59 -7.49 8.39
N PRO A 41 -19.05 -6.35 8.84
CA PRO A 41 -18.35 -5.43 7.97
C PRO A 41 -17.15 -6.11 7.30
N LYS A 42 -16.91 -5.79 6.04
CA LYS A 42 -15.77 -6.33 5.28
C LYS A 42 -14.44 -5.94 5.92
N PRO A 43 -13.53 -6.87 6.20
CA PRO A 43 -12.20 -6.55 6.73
C PRO A 43 -11.45 -5.58 5.84
N ALA A 44 -10.83 -4.56 6.46
CA ALA A 44 -10.05 -3.55 5.75
C ALA A 44 -8.67 -4.09 5.37
N LYS A 45 -8.21 -3.75 4.18
CA LYS A 45 -6.85 -4.05 3.71
C LYS A 45 -5.99 -2.79 3.72
N ILE A 46 -4.91 -2.82 4.49
CA ILE A 46 -3.93 -1.74 4.57
C ILE A 46 -2.76 -2.10 3.66
N ALA A 47 -2.49 -1.25 2.67
CA ALA A 47 -1.32 -1.36 1.80
C ALA A 47 -0.21 -0.43 2.26
N LEU A 48 1.02 -0.94 2.24
CA LEU A 48 2.23 -0.15 2.35
C LEU A 48 2.83 0.01 0.95
N VAL A 49 2.89 1.25 0.46
CA VAL A 49 3.49 1.60 -0.83
C VAL A 49 4.88 2.16 -0.58
N LEU A 50 5.90 1.50 -1.11
CA LEU A 50 7.31 1.89 -0.99
C LEU A 50 7.80 2.46 -2.32
N GLY A 51 8.11 3.75 -2.34
CA GLY A 51 8.45 4.48 -3.56
C GLY A 51 9.86 4.23 -4.09
N ALA A 52 10.10 4.69 -5.32
CA ALA A 52 11.38 4.69 -6.00
C ALA A 52 12.33 5.76 -5.44
N GLY A 53 13.65 5.51 -5.47
CA GLY A 53 14.63 6.52 -5.03
C GLY A 53 16.07 6.02 -4.88
N SER A 54 16.46 4.93 -5.53
CA SER A 54 17.84 4.38 -5.52
C SER A 54 18.37 4.18 -4.08
N SER A 55 19.57 4.66 -3.73
CA SER A 55 20.18 4.50 -2.38
C SER A 55 19.35 5.13 -1.24
N LYS A 56 18.46 6.08 -1.53
CA LYS A 56 17.51 6.63 -0.55
C LYS A 56 16.52 5.56 -0.04
N GLY A 57 16.41 4.42 -0.73
CA GLY A 57 15.63 3.25 -0.32
C GLY A 57 15.95 2.71 1.06
N PHE A 58 17.15 2.99 1.60
CA PHE A 58 17.46 2.66 3.00
C PHE A 58 16.50 3.33 4.00
N ALA A 59 15.88 4.47 3.65
CA ALA A 59 14.88 5.10 4.48
C ALA A 59 13.63 4.23 4.69
N HIS A 60 13.27 3.38 3.73
CA HIS A 60 12.16 2.44 3.90
C HIS A 60 12.37 1.50 5.08
N ILE A 61 13.63 1.11 5.36
CA ILE A 61 13.97 0.27 6.51
C ILE A 61 13.62 1.00 7.81
N GLY A 62 13.97 2.29 7.91
CA GLY A 62 13.62 3.12 9.08
C GLY A 62 12.11 3.24 9.28
N VAL A 63 11.37 3.43 8.18
CA VAL A 63 9.90 3.44 8.22
C VAL A 63 9.36 2.11 8.73
N LEU A 64 9.82 0.99 8.19
CA LEU A 64 9.39 -0.35 8.62
C LEU A 64 9.67 -0.61 10.10
N LYS A 65 10.81 -0.17 10.63
CA LYS A 65 11.13 -0.29 12.07
C LYS A 65 10.06 0.36 12.95
N ILE A 66 9.62 1.55 12.59
CA ILE A 66 8.61 2.27 13.37
C ILE A 66 7.22 1.64 13.21
N LEU A 67 6.83 1.25 11.99
CA LEU A 67 5.55 0.58 11.75
C LEU A 67 5.48 -0.76 12.49
N GLU A 68 6.54 -1.57 12.44
CA GLU A 68 6.63 -2.86 13.10
C GLU A 68 6.61 -2.72 14.62
N SER A 69 7.42 -1.83 15.19
CA SER A 69 7.48 -1.57 16.65
C SER A 69 6.13 -1.09 17.20
N ASN A 70 5.33 -0.42 16.39
CA ASN A 70 3.97 0.02 16.75
C ASN A 70 2.87 -0.95 16.32
N LYS A 71 3.25 -2.15 15.84
CA LYS A 71 2.32 -3.22 15.43
C LYS A 71 1.28 -2.74 14.40
N ILE A 72 1.70 -1.89 13.47
CA ILE A 72 0.85 -1.40 12.39
C ILE A 72 0.61 -2.56 11.42
N PRO A 73 -0.64 -2.99 11.19
CA PRO A 73 -0.93 -4.10 10.31
C PRO A 73 -0.69 -3.73 8.85
N ILE A 74 0.07 -4.57 8.14
CA ILE A 74 0.34 -4.43 6.70
C ILE A 74 -0.19 -5.68 6.00
N HIS A 75 -1.21 -5.51 5.15
CA HIS A 75 -1.89 -6.60 4.46
C HIS A 75 -1.36 -6.83 3.05
N MET A 76 -0.69 -5.85 2.47
CA MET A 76 0.03 -5.97 1.20
C MET A 76 1.12 -4.90 1.08
N ILE A 77 2.12 -5.19 0.26
CA ILE A 77 3.22 -4.27 -0.04
C ILE A 77 3.29 -4.08 -1.54
N VAL A 78 3.37 -2.82 -1.97
CA VAL A 78 3.60 -2.44 -3.37
C VAL A 78 4.89 -1.64 -3.43
N GLY A 79 5.88 -2.16 -4.13
CA GLY A 79 7.21 -1.56 -4.19
C GLY A 79 7.60 -1.14 -5.60
N THR A 80 8.17 0.05 -5.75
CA THR A 80 8.76 0.54 -7.00
C THR A 80 10.27 0.73 -6.79
N SER A 81 11.09 0.17 -7.68
CA SER A 81 12.56 0.33 -7.67
C SER A 81 13.16 -0.05 -6.31
N ALA A 82 13.87 0.84 -5.64
CA ALA A 82 14.40 0.62 -4.28
C ALA A 82 13.33 0.14 -3.28
N GLY A 83 12.08 0.61 -3.42
CA GLY A 83 10.95 0.13 -2.63
C GLY A 83 10.59 -1.32 -2.90
N SER A 84 10.83 -1.83 -4.12
CA SER A 84 10.63 -3.25 -4.44
C SER A 84 11.70 -4.14 -3.79
N VAL A 85 12.94 -3.64 -3.68
CA VAL A 85 14.03 -4.36 -2.99
C VAL A 85 13.67 -4.55 -1.52
N VAL A 86 13.42 -3.46 -0.80
CA VAL A 86 13.11 -3.53 0.64
C VAL A 86 11.79 -4.26 0.88
N GLY A 87 10.77 -3.98 0.05
CA GLY A 87 9.45 -4.58 0.16
C GLY A 87 9.45 -6.10 -0.04
N SER A 88 10.22 -6.62 -0.99
CA SER A 88 10.33 -8.07 -1.24
C SER A 88 10.95 -8.83 -0.08
N LEU A 89 12.00 -8.27 0.53
CA LEU A 89 12.69 -8.87 1.65
C LEU A 89 11.82 -8.85 2.92
N TYR A 90 11.13 -7.75 3.16
CA TYR A 90 10.16 -7.66 4.26
C TYR A 90 8.98 -8.61 4.05
N ALA A 91 8.42 -8.67 2.84
CA ALA A 91 7.35 -9.59 2.49
C ALA A 91 7.72 -11.06 2.62
N TYR A 92 9.00 -11.41 2.39
CA TYR A 92 9.53 -12.75 2.66
C TYR A 92 9.50 -13.10 4.16
N GLY A 93 9.54 -12.07 5.04
CA GLY A 93 9.45 -12.20 6.48
C GLY A 93 10.72 -11.85 7.24
N MET A 94 11.63 -11.10 6.61
CA MET A 94 12.69 -10.42 7.36
C MET A 94 12.08 -9.29 8.16
N ASP A 95 12.34 -9.23 9.45
CA ASP A 95 11.98 -8.09 10.27
C ASP A 95 12.83 -6.85 9.94
N ALA A 96 12.37 -5.68 10.35
CA ALA A 96 13.02 -4.42 10.01
C ALA A 96 14.45 -4.29 10.59
N PHE A 97 14.74 -4.91 11.72
CA PHE A 97 16.09 -4.92 12.31
C PHE A 97 17.03 -5.84 11.53
N SER A 98 16.56 -6.98 11.07
CA SER A 98 17.30 -7.87 10.16
C SER A 98 17.60 -7.20 8.83
N LEU A 99 16.65 -6.44 8.27
CA LEU A 99 16.87 -5.61 7.09
C LEU A 99 17.95 -4.54 7.33
N GLN A 100 17.91 -3.87 8.48
CA GLN A 100 18.95 -2.91 8.87
C GLN A 100 20.33 -3.58 8.95
N LYS A 101 20.43 -4.73 9.61
CA LYS A 101 21.69 -5.49 9.73
C LYS A 101 22.20 -5.88 8.33
N LEU A 102 21.32 -6.40 7.48
CA LEU A 102 21.67 -6.74 6.09
C LEU A 102 22.16 -5.50 5.33
N SER A 103 21.48 -4.37 5.47
CA SER A 103 21.86 -3.12 4.79
C SER A 103 23.28 -2.67 5.10
N PHE A 104 23.79 -2.92 6.30
CA PHE A 104 25.16 -2.59 6.68
C PHE A 104 26.22 -3.56 6.14
N SER A 105 25.82 -4.79 5.84
CA SER A 105 26.73 -5.80 5.27
C SER A 105 26.84 -5.74 3.75
N VAL A 106 25.79 -5.27 3.06
CA VAL A 106 25.75 -5.21 1.60
C VAL A 106 26.65 -4.11 1.06
N GLN A 107 27.53 -4.46 0.13
CA GLN A 107 28.34 -3.50 -0.62
C GLN A 107 27.73 -3.29 -2.02
N LYS A 108 28.07 -2.16 -2.64
CA LYS A 108 27.58 -1.84 -4.00
C LYS A 108 27.92 -2.95 -5.00
N ASP A 109 29.11 -3.53 -4.87
CA ASP A 109 29.61 -4.59 -5.79
C ASP A 109 28.86 -5.93 -5.64
N ASP A 110 28.13 -6.12 -4.54
CA ASP A 110 27.29 -7.32 -4.35
C ASP A 110 26.04 -7.31 -5.22
N ILE A 111 25.57 -6.12 -5.63
CA ILE A 111 24.31 -5.92 -6.35
C ILE A 111 24.47 -5.24 -7.71
N VAL A 112 25.68 -4.74 -8.04
CA VAL A 112 25.97 -4.03 -9.29
C VAL A 112 26.97 -4.81 -10.13
N ASP A 113 26.58 -5.13 -11.35
CA ASP A 113 27.38 -5.83 -12.37
C ASP A 113 27.61 -4.93 -13.59
N VAL A 114 28.75 -4.24 -13.58
CA VAL A 114 29.12 -3.28 -14.64
C VAL A 114 29.52 -4.00 -15.93
N ILE A 115 29.13 -3.42 -17.07
CA ILE A 115 29.46 -3.89 -18.42
C ILE A 115 30.45 -2.94 -19.05
N TYR A 116 31.58 -3.46 -19.51
CA TYR A 116 32.64 -2.67 -20.16
C TYR A 116 32.27 -2.19 -21.57
N ILE A 117 31.42 -2.95 -22.30
CA ILE A 117 30.94 -2.57 -23.64
C ILE A 117 29.42 -2.50 -23.60
N PRO A 118 28.84 -1.35 -23.26
CA PRO A 118 27.38 -1.22 -23.10
C PRO A 118 26.67 -1.21 -24.45
N SER A 119 25.64 -2.04 -24.60
CA SER A 119 24.72 -1.98 -25.74
C SER A 119 23.39 -1.30 -25.38
N ASN A 120 22.78 -1.64 -24.24
CA ASN A 120 21.48 -1.12 -23.80
C ASN A 120 21.46 -0.75 -22.31
N GLY A 121 22.61 -0.38 -21.74
CA GLY A 121 22.80 -0.05 -20.33
C GLY A 121 24.18 -0.48 -19.83
N PHE A 122 24.66 0.16 -18.77
CA PHE A 122 25.98 -0.07 -18.20
C PHE A 122 25.99 -1.19 -17.14
N ILE A 123 24.84 -1.55 -16.60
CA ILE A 123 24.67 -2.56 -15.54
C ILE A 123 23.71 -3.63 -16.05
N LYS A 124 24.07 -4.93 -15.87
CA LYS A 124 23.18 -6.04 -16.25
C LYS A 124 21.99 -6.20 -15.31
N GLY A 125 22.22 -6.02 -14.01
CA GLY A 125 21.26 -6.23 -12.95
C GLY A 125 21.05 -7.70 -12.55
N GLU A 126 21.85 -8.63 -13.09
CA GLU A 126 21.79 -10.06 -12.75
C GLU A 126 22.25 -10.32 -11.32
N LYS A 127 23.24 -9.57 -10.84
CA LYS A 127 23.66 -9.63 -9.43
C LYS A 127 22.54 -9.22 -8.46
N LEU A 128 21.77 -8.19 -8.79
CA LEU A 128 20.62 -7.80 -7.97
C LEU A 128 19.56 -8.90 -7.95
N GLU A 129 19.25 -9.50 -9.10
CA GLU A 129 18.31 -10.62 -9.20
C GLU A 129 18.76 -11.80 -8.35
N GLU A 130 20.03 -12.21 -8.48
CA GLU A 130 20.60 -13.32 -7.72
C GLU A 130 20.65 -13.03 -6.24
N PHE A 131 21.04 -11.80 -5.83
CA PHE A 131 21.04 -11.36 -4.46
C PHE A 131 19.65 -11.50 -3.81
N ILE A 132 18.61 -10.99 -4.46
CA ILE A 132 17.23 -11.12 -3.97
C ILE A 132 16.83 -12.59 -3.88
N ASN A 133 17.01 -13.35 -4.97
CA ASN A 133 16.63 -14.76 -5.02
C ASN A 133 17.32 -15.59 -3.94
N LYS A 134 18.58 -15.32 -3.65
CA LYS A 134 19.34 -16.00 -2.59
C LYS A 134 18.75 -15.70 -1.21
N ILE A 135 18.44 -14.43 -0.91
CA ILE A 135 17.91 -14.06 0.41
C ILE A 135 16.49 -14.60 0.63
N VAL A 136 15.63 -14.54 -0.40
CA VAL A 136 14.27 -15.08 -0.31
C VAL A 136 14.23 -16.59 -0.55
N ASN A 137 15.38 -17.27 -0.60
CA ASN A 137 15.51 -18.71 -0.87
C ASN A 137 14.72 -19.15 -2.11
N HIS A 138 14.83 -18.39 -3.20
CA HIS A 138 14.09 -18.61 -4.47
C HIS A 138 12.57 -18.71 -4.31
N THR A 139 12.02 -18.18 -3.23
CA THR A 139 10.57 -18.18 -2.99
C THR A 139 9.87 -17.31 -4.03
N PRO A 140 8.89 -17.84 -4.78
CA PRO A 140 8.15 -17.05 -5.76
C PRO A 140 7.23 -16.04 -5.05
N MET A 141 6.90 -14.93 -5.74
CA MET A 141 6.19 -13.79 -5.16
C MET A 141 4.87 -14.17 -4.49
N GLU A 142 4.09 -15.05 -5.11
CA GLU A 142 2.80 -15.51 -4.59
C GLU A 142 2.88 -16.40 -3.34
N LYS A 143 4.09 -16.79 -2.93
CA LYS A 143 4.36 -17.56 -1.71
C LYS A 143 5.06 -16.76 -0.62
N LEU A 144 5.29 -15.47 -0.81
CA LEU A 144 5.81 -14.60 0.23
C LEU A 144 4.79 -14.48 1.37
N LYS A 145 5.26 -14.24 2.60
CA LYS A 145 4.42 -14.20 3.81
C LYS A 145 3.40 -13.05 3.77
N VAL A 146 3.81 -11.90 3.23
CA VAL A 146 2.92 -10.77 2.98
C VAL A 146 2.73 -10.65 1.47
N PRO A 147 1.50 -10.51 0.94
CA PRO A 147 1.25 -10.23 -0.47
C PRO A 147 2.13 -9.07 -0.95
N PHE A 148 2.97 -9.34 -1.94
CA PHE A 148 3.94 -8.38 -2.46
C PHE A 148 3.77 -8.20 -3.96
N TYR A 149 3.91 -6.93 -4.37
CA TYR A 149 3.80 -6.52 -5.77
C TYR A 149 4.97 -5.61 -6.13
N ALA A 150 5.70 -5.97 -7.18
CA ALA A 150 6.77 -5.15 -7.76
C ALA A 150 6.25 -4.40 -8.97
N VAL A 151 6.49 -3.09 -9.01
CA VAL A 151 6.02 -2.23 -10.11
C VAL A 151 7.15 -1.96 -11.07
N ALA A 152 6.92 -2.24 -12.36
CA ALA A 152 7.82 -1.93 -13.46
C ALA A 152 7.08 -1.15 -14.56
N THR A 153 7.79 -0.70 -15.58
CA THR A 153 7.24 -0.06 -16.76
C THR A 153 7.44 -0.96 -17.98
N ASP A 154 6.35 -1.28 -18.67
CA ASP A 154 6.43 -1.89 -20.01
C ASP A 154 7.01 -0.86 -20.97
N LEU A 155 8.21 -1.15 -21.51
CA LEU A 155 8.97 -0.17 -22.31
C LEU A 155 8.31 0.11 -23.66
N GLU A 156 7.58 -0.85 -24.22
CA GLU A 156 6.94 -0.69 -25.53
C GLU A 156 5.58 0.01 -25.42
N ALA A 157 4.81 -0.33 -24.36
CA ALA A 157 3.48 0.23 -24.18
C ALA A 157 3.49 1.55 -23.38
N GLY A 158 4.56 1.87 -22.64
CA GLY A 158 4.63 3.01 -21.75
C GLY A 158 3.67 2.90 -20.56
N GLN A 159 3.30 1.66 -20.16
CA GLN A 159 2.30 1.40 -19.14
C GLN A 159 2.91 0.80 -17.88
N GLU A 160 2.24 1.07 -16.76
CA GLU A 160 2.56 0.42 -15.48
C GLU A 160 2.27 -1.09 -15.56
N MET A 161 3.26 -1.88 -15.18
CA MET A 161 3.13 -3.31 -14.96
C MET A 161 3.30 -3.65 -13.48
N VAL A 162 2.37 -4.41 -12.93
CA VAL A 162 2.38 -4.84 -11.53
C VAL A 162 2.60 -6.35 -11.48
N PHE A 163 3.78 -6.77 -11.08
CA PHE A 163 4.12 -8.18 -10.89
C PHE A 163 3.71 -8.63 -9.49
N GLY A 164 2.98 -9.73 -9.38
CA GLY A 164 2.58 -10.34 -8.10
C GLY A 164 2.75 -11.85 -8.09
N LYS A 165 3.37 -12.42 -9.15
CA LYS A 165 3.61 -13.87 -9.30
C LYS A 165 4.94 -14.12 -10.02
N GLY A 166 5.49 -15.30 -9.80
CA GLY A 166 6.71 -15.76 -10.47
C GLY A 166 7.97 -15.43 -9.67
N ASN A 167 9.11 -15.37 -10.35
CA ASN A 167 10.41 -15.18 -9.70
C ASN A 167 10.52 -13.79 -9.07
N THR A 168 10.78 -13.76 -7.76
CA THR A 168 10.86 -12.52 -6.98
C THR A 168 12.04 -11.65 -7.42
N GLY A 169 13.22 -12.24 -7.61
CA GLY A 169 14.39 -11.49 -8.03
C GLY A 169 14.25 -10.88 -9.43
N THR A 170 13.66 -11.62 -10.38
CA THR A 170 13.41 -11.11 -11.74
C THR A 170 12.44 -9.91 -11.72
N ALA A 171 11.37 -10.00 -10.94
CA ALA A 171 10.39 -8.91 -10.81
C ALA A 171 11.02 -7.66 -10.16
N VAL A 172 11.82 -7.85 -9.10
CA VAL A 172 12.56 -6.76 -8.44
C VAL A 172 13.59 -6.15 -9.39
N ARG A 173 14.34 -6.97 -10.14
CA ARG A 173 15.28 -6.49 -11.16
C ARG A 173 14.58 -5.64 -12.22
N ALA A 174 13.45 -6.10 -12.75
CA ALA A 174 12.66 -5.33 -13.71
C ALA A 174 12.23 -3.98 -13.12
N SER A 175 11.75 -3.99 -11.86
CA SER A 175 11.35 -2.78 -11.12
C SER A 175 12.50 -1.80 -10.89
N CYS A 176 13.75 -2.26 -10.85
CA CYS A 176 14.97 -1.47 -10.60
C CYS A 176 15.76 -1.12 -11.88
N SER A 177 15.28 -1.51 -13.06
CA SER A 177 16.04 -1.33 -14.32
C SER A 177 15.94 0.09 -14.87
N ILE A 178 16.65 1.01 -14.21
CA ILE A 178 16.70 2.45 -14.56
C ILE A 178 17.16 2.61 -16.02
N PRO A 179 16.35 3.26 -16.90
CA PRO A 179 16.69 3.47 -18.30
C PRO A 179 18.05 4.13 -18.50
N GLY A 180 18.85 3.60 -19.43
CA GLY A 180 20.21 4.09 -19.73
C GLY A 180 21.27 3.67 -18.72
N ILE A 181 20.91 3.26 -17.50
CA ILE A 181 21.83 2.77 -16.47
C ILE A 181 21.84 1.23 -16.44
N PHE A 182 20.67 0.64 -16.26
CA PHE A 182 20.50 -0.81 -16.28
C PHE A 182 19.97 -1.30 -17.64
N ARG A 183 20.30 -2.52 -18.00
CA ARG A 183 19.67 -3.18 -19.13
C ARG A 183 18.21 -3.43 -18.86
N PRO A 184 17.30 -3.16 -19.83
CA PRO A 184 15.91 -3.59 -19.74
C PRO A 184 15.80 -5.10 -19.51
N VAL A 185 14.84 -5.53 -18.73
CA VAL A 185 14.58 -6.94 -18.42
C VAL A 185 13.55 -7.50 -19.38
N ARG A 186 13.91 -8.59 -20.08
CA ARG A 186 12.95 -9.32 -20.91
C ARG A 186 12.24 -10.37 -20.05
N ILE A 187 10.91 -10.23 -19.98
CA ILE A 187 10.03 -11.24 -19.34
C ILE A 187 9.01 -11.65 -20.40
N SER A 188 9.02 -12.92 -20.78
CA SER A 188 8.30 -13.41 -21.96
C SER A 188 8.70 -12.60 -23.21
N ASP A 189 7.75 -12.03 -23.93
CA ASP A 189 8.00 -11.29 -25.16
C ASP A 189 8.10 -9.77 -24.98
N ARG A 190 8.12 -9.26 -23.72
CA ARG A 190 8.11 -7.83 -23.42
C ARG A 190 9.38 -7.39 -22.71
N LEU A 191 9.73 -6.11 -22.91
CA LEU A 191 10.84 -5.45 -22.23
C LEU A 191 10.31 -4.55 -21.12
N TYR A 192 10.95 -4.63 -19.95
CA TYR A 192 10.58 -3.84 -18.77
C TYR A 192 11.76 -3.00 -18.29
N VAL A 193 11.43 -1.81 -17.85
CA VAL A 193 12.33 -0.87 -17.19
C VAL A 193 11.77 -0.45 -15.84
N ASP A 194 12.54 0.36 -15.09
CA ASP A 194 12.17 0.81 -13.75
C ASP A 194 10.74 1.37 -13.69
N GLY A 195 10.01 0.93 -12.69
CA GLY A 195 8.61 1.34 -12.49
C GLY A 195 8.46 2.83 -12.21
N GLY A 196 9.50 3.48 -11.71
CA GLY A 196 9.49 4.91 -11.46
C GLY A 196 9.30 5.79 -12.69
N VAL A 197 9.53 5.24 -13.90
CA VAL A 197 9.27 5.95 -15.17
C VAL A 197 7.80 6.39 -15.27
N VAL A 198 6.86 5.57 -14.79
CA VAL A 198 5.42 5.88 -14.84
C VAL A 198 4.75 5.89 -13.47
N SER A 199 5.31 5.19 -12.49
CA SER A 199 4.70 5.01 -11.17
C SER A 199 5.72 4.99 -10.03
N PRO A 200 6.43 6.10 -9.78
CA PRO A 200 7.43 6.18 -8.72
C PRO A 200 6.87 5.94 -7.32
N VAL A 201 5.60 6.27 -7.07
CA VAL A 201 4.87 5.95 -5.82
C VAL A 201 3.52 5.35 -6.21
N ALA A 202 3.45 4.04 -6.31
CA ALA A 202 2.36 3.29 -6.97
C ALA A 202 1.07 3.19 -6.13
N VAL A 203 0.54 4.32 -5.66
CA VAL A 203 -0.68 4.41 -4.84
C VAL A 203 -1.90 3.85 -5.58
N GLU A 204 -2.07 4.21 -6.86
CA GLU A 204 -3.19 3.72 -7.65
C GLU A 204 -3.13 2.20 -7.87
N ALA A 205 -1.93 1.64 -8.02
CA ALA A 205 -1.77 0.20 -8.10
C ALA A 205 -2.28 -0.48 -6.81
N ALA A 206 -1.91 0.03 -5.64
CA ALA A 206 -2.38 -0.50 -4.36
C ALA A 206 -3.92 -0.45 -4.26
N LYS A 207 -4.55 0.65 -4.69
CA LYS A 207 -6.01 0.79 -4.72
C LYS A 207 -6.67 -0.21 -5.67
N ARG A 208 -6.14 -0.37 -6.88
CA ARG A 208 -6.64 -1.38 -7.84
C ARG A 208 -6.49 -2.82 -7.33
N LEU A 209 -5.48 -3.09 -6.49
CA LEU A 209 -5.30 -4.37 -5.81
C LEU A 209 -6.24 -4.57 -4.61
N GLY A 210 -7.08 -3.59 -4.34
CA GLY A 210 -8.13 -3.67 -3.32
C GLY A 210 -7.70 -3.20 -1.93
N ALA A 211 -6.72 -2.30 -1.84
CA ALA A 211 -6.42 -1.60 -0.59
C ALA A 211 -7.55 -0.64 -0.20
N ASP A 212 -8.01 -0.74 1.04
CA ASP A 212 -8.96 0.20 1.63
C ASP A 212 -8.23 1.41 2.23
N VAL A 213 -6.99 1.21 2.69
CA VAL A 213 -6.10 2.26 3.22
C VAL A 213 -4.73 2.10 2.61
N VAL A 214 -4.13 3.21 2.17
CA VAL A 214 -2.80 3.26 1.58
C VAL A 214 -1.89 4.16 2.42
N ILE A 215 -0.85 3.56 3.00
CA ILE A 215 0.29 4.26 3.62
C ILE A 215 1.39 4.33 2.57
N ALA A 216 1.71 5.51 2.07
CA ALA A 216 2.71 5.69 1.03
C ALA A 216 3.99 6.32 1.58
N VAL A 217 5.14 5.74 1.23
CA VAL A 217 6.46 6.24 1.58
C VAL A 217 7.10 6.85 0.34
N ASP A 218 7.19 8.18 0.31
CA ASP A 218 7.80 8.95 -0.77
C ASP A 218 9.23 9.33 -0.40
N ILE A 219 10.19 8.68 -1.01
CA ILE A 219 11.62 8.98 -0.89
C ILE A 219 12.18 9.73 -2.10
N SER A 220 11.29 10.22 -2.98
CA SER A 220 11.70 11.04 -4.12
C SER A 220 12.32 12.36 -3.63
N SER A 221 13.34 12.81 -4.34
CA SER A 221 14.03 14.06 -4.00
C SER A 221 13.25 15.27 -4.49
N THR A 222 13.20 16.32 -3.69
CA THR A 222 13.17 17.66 -4.25
C THR A 222 14.45 17.86 -5.08
N VAL A 223 14.34 18.57 -6.18
CA VAL A 223 15.49 18.85 -7.05
C VAL A 223 16.43 19.80 -6.31
N ASP A 224 17.38 19.23 -5.56
CA ASP A 224 18.45 20.02 -4.96
C ASP A 224 19.43 20.42 -6.09
N HIS A 225 20.05 21.58 -5.96
CA HIS A 225 20.95 22.18 -6.94
C HIS A 225 22.26 21.38 -7.09
N ILE A 226 22.17 20.08 -7.34
CA ILE A 226 23.32 19.24 -7.67
C ILE A 226 23.64 19.46 -9.14
N GLN A 227 24.81 19.99 -9.45
CA GLN A 227 25.28 20.09 -10.83
C GLN A 227 25.80 18.69 -11.25
N PRO A 228 25.23 18.08 -12.31
CA PRO A 228 25.73 16.82 -12.82
C PRO A 228 27.11 17.02 -13.46
N GLU A 229 28.06 16.16 -13.12
CA GLU A 229 29.45 16.23 -13.62
C GLU A 229 29.68 15.41 -14.90
N GLY A 230 28.67 14.67 -15.39
CA GLY A 230 28.81 13.84 -16.58
C GLY A 230 27.49 13.30 -17.12
N THR A 231 27.57 12.51 -18.17
CA THR A 231 26.40 11.96 -18.86
C THR A 231 25.54 11.07 -17.93
N ILE A 232 26.16 10.21 -17.13
CA ILE A 232 25.46 9.33 -16.20
C ILE A 232 24.75 10.16 -15.14
N ASP A 233 25.42 11.16 -14.56
CA ASP A 233 24.82 12.03 -13.54
C ASP A 233 23.67 12.87 -14.13
N THR A 234 23.81 13.32 -15.39
CA THR A 234 22.74 14.03 -16.09
C THR A 234 21.51 13.14 -16.29
N ILE A 235 21.71 11.87 -16.69
CA ILE A 235 20.61 10.89 -16.83
C ILE A 235 19.94 10.66 -15.48
N LEU A 236 20.71 10.36 -14.44
CA LEU A 236 20.19 10.11 -13.09
C LEU A 236 19.44 11.32 -12.54
N GLN A 237 19.97 12.53 -12.72
CA GLN A 237 19.32 13.76 -12.28
C GLN A 237 18.01 14.01 -13.05
N SER A 238 17.99 13.77 -14.35
CA SER A 238 16.76 13.88 -15.16
C SER A 238 15.69 12.91 -14.69
N ILE A 239 16.06 11.67 -14.38
CA ILE A 239 15.18 10.65 -13.84
C ILE A 239 14.68 11.05 -12.45
N ASN A 240 15.54 11.55 -11.56
CA ASN A 240 15.14 12.03 -10.24
C ASN A 240 14.11 13.19 -10.34
N ILE A 241 14.30 14.10 -11.29
CA ILE A 241 13.33 15.18 -11.56
C ILE A 241 11.97 14.60 -11.96
N MET A 242 11.95 13.65 -12.89
CA MET A 242 10.70 13.02 -13.35
C MET A 242 10.02 12.25 -12.21
N TYR A 243 10.78 11.44 -11.45
CA TYR A 243 10.25 10.71 -10.31
C TYR A 243 9.67 11.64 -9.25
N SER A 244 10.35 12.74 -8.94
CA SER A 244 9.86 13.72 -7.97
C SER A 244 8.55 14.38 -8.43
N LYS A 245 8.46 14.76 -9.70
CA LYS A 245 7.26 15.41 -10.26
C LYS A 245 6.06 14.43 -10.31
N LEU A 246 6.27 13.21 -10.81
CA LEU A 246 5.22 12.19 -10.86
C LEU A 246 4.84 11.72 -9.46
N GLY A 247 5.83 11.46 -8.60
CA GLY A 247 5.62 10.98 -7.24
C GLY A 247 4.80 11.95 -6.41
N SER A 248 5.06 13.27 -6.54
CA SER A 248 4.29 14.30 -5.84
C SER A 248 2.80 14.31 -6.21
N ILE A 249 2.46 13.97 -7.46
CA ILE A 249 1.07 13.87 -7.91
C ILE A 249 0.43 12.57 -7.40
N GLN A 250 1.18 11.47 -7.46
CA GLN A 250 0.66 10.14 -7.10
C GLN A 250 0.46 9.99 -5.60
N VAL A 251 1.41 10.47 -4.81
CA VAL A 251 1.38 10.33 -3.34
C VAL A 251 0.21 11.08 -2.70
N CYS A 252 -0.27 12.16 -3.29
CA CYS A 252 -1.43 12.91 -2.79
C CYS A 252 -2.73 12.08 -2.73
N LYS A 253 -2.76 10.94 -3.41
CA LYS A 253 -3.90 10.01 -3.40
C LYS A 253 -3.84 8.98 -2.27
N ALA A 254 -2.77 8.95 -1.47
CA ALA A 254 -2.63 8.08 -0.32
C ALA A 254 -3.40 8.63 0.90
N ASP A 255 -3.80 7.73 1.80
CA ASP A 255 -4.46 8.11 3.05
C ASP A 255 -3.47 8.63 4.08
N VAL A 256 -2.24 8.12 4.06
CA VAL A 256 -1.11 8.59 4.86
C VAL A 256 0.13 8.71 4.00
N ILE A 257 0.84 9.83 4.14
CA ILE A 257 2.10 10.09 3.45
C ILE A 257 3.23 10.12 4.48
N ILE A 258 4.25 9.27 4.26
CA ILE A 258 5.50 9.30 5.01
C ILE A 258 6.58 9.82 4.06
N LYS A 259 7.20 10.95 4.39
CA LYS A 259 8.18 11.61 3.51
C LYS A 259 9.52 11.85 4.23
N PRO A 260 10.43 10.86 4.23
CA PRO A 260 11.77 11.03 4.79
C PRO A 260 12.54 12.15 4.10
N LYS A 261 13.31 12.93 4.89
CA LYS A 261 14.11 14.05 4.39
C LYS A 261 15.46 13.54 3.87
N VAL A 262 15.46 12.90 2.70
CA VAL A 262 16.62 12.23 2.10
C VAL A 262 17.10 12.86 0.78
N SER A 263 16.65 14.09 0.46
CA SER A 263 16.97 14.75 -0.80
C SER A 263 18.48 14.96 -1.01
N TYR A 264 19.21 15.17 0.08
CA TYR A 264 20.66 15.40 0.08
C TYR A 264 21.51 14.13 -0.14
N ILE A 265 20.87 12.94 -0.22
CA ILE A 265 21.56 11.67 -0.47
C ILE A 265 21.61 11.41 -1.97
N GLY A 266 22.81 11.27 -2.51
CA GLY A 266 23.04 10.96 -3.91
C GLY A 266 22.52 9.58 -4.30
N SER A 267 22.06 9.40 -5.54
CA SER A 267 21.41 8.15 -6.01
C SER A 267 22.29 6.88 -5.94
N GLY A 268 23.62 7.03 -5.85
CA GLY A 268 24.56 5.90 -5.71
C GLY A 268 25.31 5.89 -4.37
N ASP A 269 24.93 6.74 -3.43
CA ASP A 269 25.66 6.93 -2.18
C ASP A 269 25.18 5.97 -1.08
N PHE A 270 25.86 4.83 -0.98
CA PHE A 270 25.60 3.84 0.07
C PHE A 270 26.26 4.20 1.42
N SER A 271 27.16 5.18 1.45
CA SER A 271 27.84 5.56 2.69
C SER A 271 26.88 6.21 3.70
N ARG A 272 25.83 6.88 3.20
CA ARG A 272 24.81 7.56 4.00
C ARG A 272 23.61 6.70 4.38
N ARG A 273 23.71 5.37 4.27
CA ARG A 273 22.61 4.45 4.60
C ARG A 273 22.08 4.61 6.01
N HIS A 274 22.96 4.88 6.99
CA HIS A 274 22.55 5.11 8.37
C HIS A 274 21.70 6.38 8.52
N GLU A 275 22.11 7.47 7.87
CA GLU A 275 21.35 8.72 7.86
C GLU A 275 19.97 8.52 7.21
N ALA A 276 19.93 7.80 6.07
CA ALA A 276 18.66 7.50 5.40
C ALA A 276 17.70 6.73 6.31
N ILE A 277 18.20 5.71 7.02
CA ILE A 277 17.38 4.92 7.97
C ILE A 277 16.83 5.84 9.07
N LEU A 278 17.65 6.71 9.67
CA LEU A 278 17.21 7.65 10.70
C LEU A 278 16.15 8.63 10.20
N GLU A 279 16.31 9.16 9.00
CA GLU A 279 15.27 10.03 8.39
C GLU A 279 13.97 9.27 8.12
N GLY A 280 14.06 7.97 7.76
CA GLY A 280 12.90 7.09 7.67
C GLY A 280 12.17 6.91 9.00
N GLU A 281 12.92 6.68 10.08
CA GLU A 281 12.36 6.57 11.44
C GLU A 281 11.66 7.87 11.86
N LYS A 282 12.31 9.02 11.69
CA LYS A 282 11.73 10.33 12.04
C LYS A 282 10.42 10.59 11.29
N ALA A 283 10.42 10.40 9.97
CA ALA A 283 9.23 10.64 9.16
C ALA A 283 8.07 9.70 9.51
N ALA A 284 8.37 8.44 9.84
CA ALA A 284 7.36 7.49 10.29
C ALA A 284 6.79 7.86 11.67
N ILE A 285 7.62 8.32 12.61
CA ILE A 285 7.16 8.80 13.93
C ILE A 285 6.22 10.00 13.75
N GLU A 286 6.55 10.94 12.87
CA GLU A 286 5.70 12.09 12.56
C GLU A 286 4.32 11.67 12.00
N ALA A 287 4.26 10.57 11.24
CA ALA A 287 3.02 10.06 10.65
C ALA A 287 2.19 9.15 11.59
N LEU A 288 2.78 8.63 12.69
CA LEU A 288 2.10 7.69 13.60
C LEU A 288 0.75 8.18 14.13
N PRO A 289 0.55 9.45 14.52
CA PRO A 289 -0.74 9.91 15.03
C PRO A 289 -1.86 9.73 13.99
N GLN A 290 -1.60 10.04 12.71
CA GLN A 290 -2.56 9.86 11.63
C GLN A 290 -2.84 8.38 11.36
N ILE A 291 -1.79 7.55 11.31
CA ILE A 291 -1.91 6.09 11.13
C ILE A 291 -2.76 5.49 12.26
N THR A 292 -2.43 5.81 13.50
CA THR A 292 -3.13 5.29 14.69
C THR A 292 -4.60 5.70 14.69
N LYS A 293 -4.91 6.94 14.29
CA LYS A 293 -6.30 7.41 14.16
C LYS A 293 -7.09 6.54 13.17
N ILE A 294 -6.54 6.28 11.98
CA ILE A 294 -7.19 5.45 10.96
C ILE A 294 -7.40 4.01 11.47
N ILE A 295 -6.38 3.41 12.09
CA ILE A 295 -6.46 2.06 12.64
C ILE A 295 -7.52 1.97 13.73
N THR A 296 -7.56 2.95 14.64
CA THR A 296 -8.55 3.00 15.72
C THR A 296 -9.96 3.09 15.15
N GLN A 297 -10.17 3.92 14.12
CA GLN A 297 -11.45 4.02 13.44
C GLN A 297 -11.87 2.68 12.82
N LEU A 298 -10.97 2.02 12.08
CA LEU A 298 -11.25 0.72 11.47
C LEU A 298 -11.60 -0.35 12.49
N ARG A 299 -10.95 -0.33 13.68
CA ARG A 299 -11.29 -1.23 14.79
C ARG A 299 -12.68 -0.93 15.37
N GLN A 300 -13.04 0.33 15.53
CA GLN A 300 -14.39 0.74 15.99
C GLN A 300 -15.48 0.32 14.98
N GLU A 301 -15.17 0.34 13.70
CA GLU A 301 -16.05 -0.13 12.63
C GLU A 301 -16.11 -1.68 12.53
N GLY A 302 -15.35 -2.41 13.34
CA GLY A 302 -15.24 -3.89 13.26
C GLY A 302 -14.58 -4.38 11.96
N ARG A 303 -13.80 -3.55 11.28
CA ARG A 303 -13.11 -3.85 10.01
C ARG A 303 -11.66 -4.24 10.20
N LEU A 304 -11.13 -4.13 11.42
CA LEU A 304 -9.77 -4.52 11.79
C LEU A 304 -9.78 -5.12 13.20
N GLU A 305 -8.97 -6.18 13.43
CA GLU A 305 -8.77 -6.79 14.75
C GLU A 305 -7.87 -5.97 15.67
#